data_326e8206fb9b2130df0651d3e5e9db7c
#
_entry.id   326e8206fb9b2130df0651d3e5e9db7c
#
_cell.length_a   1.000
_cell.length_b   1.000
_cell.length_c   1.000
_cell.angle_alpha   90.00
_cell.angle_beta   90.00
_cell.angle_gamma   90.00
#
_symmetry.space_group_name_H-M   'P 1'
#
loop_
_entity.id
_entity.type
_entity.pdbx_description
1 polymer ?
#
loop_
_entity_poly.entity_id
_entity_poly.type
_entity_poly.pdbx_seq_one_letter_code
_entity_poly.pdbx_strand_id
1 'polypeptide(L)'
;MLNKTNIFLLSLAFLNVFSNLNAAETNITNPPSSFTAQDHPWDHGEKIDLNWIHSLNNQTSVQYYSIFQSTNSDSFVFVRNVDPEISSYTVEKLDRQKEYIFKVIAVGEDGVESSPVVTLSAISPTREWFDGRRFPLFIITMIFCGSVVYWILRARGGEPLKIRKIAGLEAVDEAVGRATEMGQPILFIPGIQDMNEIQTIAGITILSRVAKVAAEYDAKVEVPTSRSLVMTAARETVQASFLTAGRPESYNQDLIYYVTDEQFGYVAYVQGMMVREKPAACFYMGAFFAESLILAETGNTIGAIQVAGTAMPAQLPFFVAACDYTLIGEEFFAASAYLSGEPDQLGSLKGQDIGKVIVFIGIVIGAGLLTLGTLLGTSSSLGLTLISAADYLKSVILT
;
A
#
# COMPACT_ATOMS: atom_id res chain seq x y z
N MET A 1 57.90 82.60 4.61
CA MET A 1 58.20 81.44 5.48
C MET A 1 56.94 80.70 5.73
N LEU A 2 56.60 79.67 4.92
CA LEU A 2 55.43 78.82 5.20
C LEU A 2 55.83 77.80 6.26
N ASN A 3 55.06 77.77 7.34
CA ASN A 3 55.37 77.05 8.53
C ASN A 3 55.17 75.51 8.24
N LYS A 4 56.16 74.67 8.61
CA LYS A 4 56.24 73.22 8.40
C LYS A 4 55.00 72.46 8.90
N THR A 5 54.24 73.06 9.80
CA THR A 5 53.05 72.54 10.37
C THR A 5 51.90 72.53 9.36
N ASN A 6 51.80 73.49 8.44
CA ASN A 6 50.76 73.55 7.46
C ASN A 6 50.89 72.57 6.28
N ILE A 7 52.12 72.17 5.97
CA ILE A 7 52.47 71.19 4.96
C ILE A 7 52.11 69.80 5.45
N PHE A 8 52.28 69.53 6.74
CA PHE A 8 51.88 68.23 7.34
C PHE A 8 50.38 68.06 7.41
N LEU A 9 49.58 69.08 7.75
CA LEU A 9 48.13 69.07 7.75
C LEU A 9 47.56 68.95 6.35
N LEU A 10 48.14 69.55 5.30
CA LEU A 10 47.72 69.35 3.93
C LEU A 10 48.04 67.94 3.42
N SER A 11 49.16 67.31 3.82
CA SER A 11 49.46 65.95 3.43
C SER A 11 48.53 64.94 4.12
N LEU A 12 48.11 65.17 5.40
CA LEU A 12 47.14 64.33 6.10
C LEU A 12 45.73 64.46 5.49
N ALA A 13 45.32 65.67 5.06
CA ALA A 13 44.07 65.90 4.40
C ALA A 13 44.03 65.24 3.00
N PHE A 14 45.12 65.25 2.26
CA PHE A 14 45.23 64.56 0.96
C PHE A 14 45.29 63.05 1.12
N LEU A 15 45.91 62.47 2.17
CA LEU A 15 45.85 61.04 2.45
C LEU A 15 44.46 60.58 2.84
N ASN A 16 43.68 61.35 3.61
CA ASN A 16 42.30 61.02 3.95
C ASN A 16 41.32 61.14 2.77
N VAL A 17 41.59 62.00 1.79
CA VAL A 17 40.77 62.07 0.56
C VAL A 17 41.05 60.88 -0.37
N PHE A 18 42.32 60.42 -0.44
CA PHE A 18 42.67 59.20 -1.22
C PHE A 18 42.25 57.91 -0.55
N SER A 19 42.16 57.84 0.78
CA SER A 19 41.65 56.64 1.45
C SER A 19 40.10 56.48 1.33
N ASN A 20 39.37 57.59 1.11
CA ASN A 20 37.92 57.53 0.85
C ASN A 20 37.55 57.34 -0.64
N LEU A 21 38.55 57.39 -1.55
CA LEU A 21 38.28 57.16 -2.99
C LEU A 21 38.46 55.69 -3.41
N ASN A 22 38.94 54.79 -2.49
CA ASN A 22 39.13 53.38 -2.79
C ASN A 22 38.09 52.43 -2.14
N ALA A 23 36.94 52.94 -1.69
CA ALA A 23 35.88 52.15 -1.09
C ALA A 23 34.52 52.37 -1.75
N ALA A 24 34.50 52.56 -3.04
CA ALA A 24 33.34 52.14 -3.81
C ALA A 24 33.63 50.73 -4.37
N GLU A 25 33.65 49.74 -3.51
CA GLU A 25 33.37 48.39 -3.97
C GLU A 25 32.02 48.44 -4.63
N THR A 26 32.01 48.50 -5.96
CA THR A 26 30.81 48.23 -6.72
C THR A 26 30.39 46.80 -6.37
N ASN A 27 29.35 46.69 -5.57
CA ASN A 27 28.69 45.39 -5.30
C ASN A 27 28.21 44.84 -6.63
N ILE A 28 29.11 44.17 -7.35
CA ILE A 28 28.75 43.49 -8.61
C ILE A 28 28.15 42.15 -8.23
N THR A 29 26.83 42.03 -8.45
CA THR A 29 26.17 40.77 -8.32
C THR A 29 26.60 39.85 -9.48
N ASN A 30 27.36 38.79 -9.18
CA ASN A 30 27.80 37.85 -10.19
C ASN A 30 26.67 36.98 -10.68
N PRO A 31 26.60 36.64 -11.96
CA PRO A 31 25.58 35.74 -12.47
C PRO A 31 25.82 34.29 -11.97
N PRO A 32 24.77 33.47 -11.87
CA PRO A 32 24.91 32.05 -11.66
C PRO A 32 25.65 31.41 -12.85
N SER A 33 26.34 30.31 -12.62
CA SER A 33 27.06 29.59 -13.66
C SER A 33 26.40 28.24 -13.99
N SER A 34 26.75 27.68 -15.14
CA SER A 34 26.28 26.36 -15.59
C SER A 34 24.74 26.19 -15.55
N PHE A 35 24.01 27.22 -16.01
CA PHE A 35 22.56 27.16 -16.08
C PHE A 35 22.10 26.20 -17.18
N THR A 36 21.38 25.14 -16.76
CA THR A 36 20.87 24.09 -17.65
C THR A 36 19.40 23.85 -17.42
N ALA A 37 18.66 23.53 -18.47
CA ALA A 37 17.30 23.04 -18.41
C ALA A 37 17.26 21.62 -18.93
N GLN A 38 16.53 20.76 -18.25
CA GLN A 38 16.32 19.36 -18.63
C GLN A 38 14.84 18.99 -18.48
N ASP A 39 14.35 18.11 -19.33
CA ASP A 39 13.02 17.55 -19.19
C ASP A 39 12.89 16.83 -17.86
N HIS A 40 11.79 17.07 -17.13
CA HIS A 40 11.58 16.39 -15.87
C HIS A 40 11.23 14.91 -16.15
N PRO A 41 12.04 13.97 -15.66
CA PRO A 41 11.83 12.58 -16.00
C PRO A 41 10.54 12.04 -15.37
N TRP A 42 9.86 11.19 -16.11
CA TRP A 42 8.71 10.40 -15.65
C TRP A 42 7.46 11.23 -15.33
N ASP A 43 7.21 12.27 -16.12
CA ASP A 43 6.01 13.08 -16.00
C ASP A 43 5.06 12.98 -17.20
N HIS A 44 3.99 13.75 -17.18
CA HIS A 44 3.04 13.84 -18.30
C HIS A 44 3.46 14.84 -19.39
N GLY A 45 4.68 15.35 -19.34
CA GLY A 45 5.20 16.36 -20.27
C GLY A 45 4.72 17.76 -19.92
N GLU A 46 4.73 18.13 -18.66
CA GLU A 46 4.29 19.43 -18.15
C GLU A 46 5.36 20.13 -17.31
N LYS A 47 6.54 19.50 -17.12
CA LYS A 47 7.57 19.97 -16.21
C LYS A 47 8.95 20.01 -16.86
N ILE A 48 9.75 21.00 -16.50
CA ILE A 48 11.16 21.13 -16.87
C ILE A 48 11.96 21.48 -15.62
N ASP A 49 13.05 20.76 -15.39
CA ASP A 49 13.99 20.99 -14.31
C ASP A 49 15.07 21.98 -14.73
N LEU A 50 15.22 23.04 -13.96
CA LEU A 50 16.27 24.01 -14.10
C LEU A 50 17.32 23.78 -13.03
N ASN A 51 18.60 23.74 -13.41
CA ASN A 51 19.71 23.58 -12.50
C ASN A 51 20.78 24.65 -12.81
N TRP A 52 21.37 25.20 -11.77
CA TRP A 52 22.46 26.18 -11.89
C TRP A 52 23.47 26.02 -10.75
N ILE A 53 24.67 26.52 -10.97
CA ILE A 53 25.65 26.67 -9.90
C ILE A 53 25.51 28.09 -9.36
N HIS A 54 25.50 28.22 -8.03
CA HIS A 54 25.39 29.51 -7.35
C HIS A 54 26.41 30.52 -7.85
N SER A 55 26.08 31.78 -7.80
CA SER A 55 27.01 32.83 -8.11
C SER A 55 28.17 32.86 -7.09
N LEU A 56 29.36 33.33 -7.50
CA LEU A 56 30.57 33.30 -6.67
C LEU A 56 30.44 34.02 -5.33
N ASN A 57 29.53 35.00 -5.23
CA ASN A 57 29.26 35.77 -4.03
C ASN A 57 27.87 35.50 -3.45
N ASN A 58 27.30 34.31 -3.68
CA ASN A 58 25.96 33.91 -3.25
C ASN A 58 25.71 34.09 -1.75
N GLN A 59 26.69 33.79 -0.92
CA GLN A 59 26.57 33.87 0.55
C GLN A 59 26.63 35.29 1.13
N THR A 60 27.09 36.28 0.37
CA THR A 60 27.38 37.63 0.88
C THR A 60 26.57 38.74 0.21
N SER A 61 25.96 38.51 -0.94
CA SER A 61 25.34 39.59 -1.70
C SER A 61 24.10 39.21 -2.54
N VAL A 62 23.78 37.92 -2.69
CA VAL A 62 22.59 37.50 -3.46
C VAL A 62 21.40 37.32 -2.54
N GLN A 63 20.32 38.03 -2.79
CA GLN A 63 19.06 37.93 -2.04
C GLN A 63 18.16 36.83 -2.60
N TYR A 64 18.06 36.72 -3.94
CA TYR A 64 17.27 35.68 -4.61
C TYR A 64 17.68 35.53 -6.08
N TYR A 65 17.26 34.42 -6.69
CA TYR A 65 17.35 34.19 -8.14
C TYR A 65 15.98 34.38 -8.79
N SER A 66 15.88 35.26 -9.79
CA SER A 66 14.68 35.46 -10.60
C SER A 66 14.73 34.58 -11.83
N ILE A 67 13.69 33.76 -12.02
CA ILE A 67 13.56 32.84 -13.14
C ILE A 67 12.52 33.37 -14.10
N PHE A 68 12.82 33.34 -15.38
CA PHE A 68 11.95 33.76 -16.48
C PHE A 68 11.89 32.66 -17.54
N GLN A 69 10.77 32.56 -18.23
CA GLN A 69 10.57 31.62 -19.34
C GLN A 69 10.14 32.39 -20.60
N SER A 70 10.47 31.85 -21.76
CA SER A 70 10.04 32.34 -23.06
C SER A 70 9.77 31.20 -24.01
N THR A 71 8.78 31.32 -24.86
CA THR A 71 8.55 30.49 -26.04
C THR A 71 9.15 31.05 -27.31
N ASN A 72 9.56 32.33 -27.29
CA ASN A 72 10.26 33.04 -28.34
C ASN A 72 11.39 33.85 -27.70
N SER A 73 12.60 33.80 -28.24
CA SER A 73 13.79 34.43 -27.66
C SER A 73 13.67 35.92 -27.30
N ASP A 74 12.61 36.60 -27.74
CA ASP A 74 12.46 38.04 -27.63
C ASP A 74 11.58 38.53 -26.46
N SER A 75 10.78 37.65 -25.84
CA SER A 75 9.89 38.04 -24.73
C SER A 75 9.95 37.00 -23.58
N PHE A 76 10.60 37.41 -22.48
CA PHE A 76 10.68 36.62 -21.27
C PHE A 76 9.59 37.00 -20.27
N VAL A 77 8.83 36.02 -19.81
CA VAL A 77 7.79 36.18 -18.79
C VAL A 77 8.35 35.68 -17.44
N PHE A 78 8.13 36.46 -16.39
CA PHE A 78 8.55 36.12 -15.04
C PHE A 78 7.83 34.84 -14.55
N VAL A 79 8.58 33.91 -13.95
CA VAL A 79 8.06 32.68 -13.37
C VAL A 79 8.03 32.78 -11.86
N ARG A 80 9.20 32.94 -11.23
CA ARG A 80 9.33 32.95 -9.77
C ARG A 80 10.68 33.48 -9.30
N ASN A 81 10.70 33.96 -8.05
CA ASN A 81 11.93 34.20 -7.29
C ASN A 81 12.22 32.98 -6.44
N VAL A 82 13.47 32.56 -6.40
CA VAL A 82 13.96 31.37 -5.69
C VAL A 82 15.04 31.81 -4.70
N ASP A 83 14.99 31.23 -3.51
CA ASP A 83 15.93 31.49 -2.42
C ASP A 83 17.40 31.27 -2.86
N PRO A 84 18.35 32.10 -2.41
CA PRO A 84 19.76 32.00 -2.78
C PRO A 84 20.41 30.65 -2.43
N GLU A 85 19.88 29.91 -1.46
CA GLU A 85 20.40 28.58 -1.10
C GLU A 85 19.98 27.47 -2.07
N ILE A 86 18.97 27.72 -2.90
CA ILE A 86 18.43 26.74 -3.85
C ILE A 86 19.18 26.86 -5.19
N SER A 87 19.66 25.74 -5.71
CA SER A 87 20.36 25.63 -6.98
C SER A 87 19.56 24.90 -8.08
N SER A 88 18.32 24.56 -7.80
CA SER A 88 17.43 23.88 -8.75
C SER A 88 15.98 24.32 -8.58
N TYR A 89 15.23 24.35 -9.68
CA TYR A 89 13.81 24.66 -9.64
C TYR A 89 13.07 23.94 -10.77
N THR A 90 11.93 23.31 -10.45
CA THR A 90 11.07 22.67 -11.45
C THR A 90 9.96 23.61 -11.86
N VAL A 91 9.93 23.98 -13.14
CA VAL A 91 8.84 24.75 -13.73
C VAL A 91 7.72 23.80 -14.12
N GLU A 92 6.51 24.09 -13.65
CA GLU A 92 5.33 23.24 -13.86
C GLU A 92 4.32 23.92 -14.80
N LYS A 93 3.34 23.11 -15.27
CA LYS A 93 2.22 23.57 -16.12
C LYS A 93 2.67 24.10 -17.49
N LEU A 94 3.70 23.51 -18.04
CA LEU A 94 4.18 23.82 -19.37
C LEU A 94 3.36 23.07 -20.44
N ASP A 95 3.29 23.67 -21.63
CA ASP A 95 2.63 23.06 -22.78
C ASP A 95 3.64 22.24 -23.59
N ARG A 96 3.44 20.93 -23.69
CA ARG A 96 4.31 19.99 -24.40
C ARG A 96 4.45 20.26 -25.91
N GLN A 97 3.59 21.10 -26.48
CA GLN A 97 3.66 21.47 -27.90
C GLN A 97 4.55 22.68 -28.17
N LYS A 98 5.13 23.27 -27.10
CA LYS A 98 5.95 24.48 -27.19
C LYS A 98 7.37 24.19 -26.76
N GLU A 99 8.30 24.91 -27.34
CA GLU A 99 9.69 24.94 -26.91
C GLU A 99 9.91 26.11 -25.99
N TYR A 100 10.65 25.90 -24.92
CA TYR A 100 10.91 26.89 -23.88
C TYR A 100 12.39 27.20 -23.77
N ILE A 101 12.69 28.48 -23.60
CA ILE A 101 14.01 28.99 -23.25
C ILE A 101 13.87 29.64 -21.88
N PHE A 102 14.80 29.35 -20.98
CA PHE A 102 14.79 29.91 -19.64
C PHE A 102 15.93 30.88 -19.44
N LYS A 103 15.69 31.85 -18.57
CA LYS A 103 16.66 32.87 -18.16
C LYS A 103 16.64 32.96 -16.64
N VAL A 104 17.83 33.02 -16.04
CA VAL A 104 18.02 33.27 -14.61
C VAL A 104 18.86 34.52 -14.39
N ILE A 105 18.49 35.30 -13.38
CA ILE A 105 19.17 36.52 -12.95
C ILE A 105 19.37 36.42 -11.44
N ALA A 106 20.59 36.66 -10.95
CA ALA A 106 20.84 36.87 -9.53
C ALA A 106 20.54 38.34 -9.17
N VAL A 107 19.81 38.53 -8.08
CA VAL A 107 19.47 39.85 -7.55
C VAL A 107 20.13 40.04 -6.20
N GLY A 108 20.93 41.08 -6.06
CA GLY A 108 21.62 41.39 -4.80
C GLY A 108 20.69 42.06 -3.78
N GLU A 109 21.17 42.17 -2.53
CA GLU A 109 20.47 42.85 -1.43
C GLU A 109 20.19 44.35 -1.76
N ASP A 110 21.03 44.95 -2.58
CA ASP A 110 20.90 46.34 -3.05
C ASP A 110 19.89 46.50 -4.21
N GLY A 111 19.25 45.39 -4.64
CA GLY A 111 18.39 45.33 -5.80
C GLY A 111 19.16 45.37 -7.14
N VAL A 112 20.47 45.20 -7.14
CA VAL A 112 21.31 45.17 -8.34
C VAL A 112 21.19 43.79 -9.00
N GLU A 113 20.76 43.78 -10.26
CA GLU A 113 20.64 42.58 -11.06
C GLU A 113 21.98 42.19 -11.71
N SER A 114 22.28 40.92 -11.73
CA SER A 114 23.40 40.37 -12.49
C SER A 114 23.12 40.39 -14.00
N SER A 115 24.14 40.12 -14.79
CA SER A 115 23.91 39.78 -16.20
C SER A 115 23.04 38.52 -16.31
N PRO A 116 22.06 38.48 -17.24
CA PRO A 116 21.18 37.31 -17.40
C PRO A 116 21.95 36.11 -17.95
N VAL A 117 21.66 34.92 -17.41
CA VAL A 117 22.14 33.67 -17.99
C VAL A 117 20.95 32.94 -18.61
N VAL A 118 21.10 32.57 -19.88
CA VAL A 118 20.04 31.92 -20.67
C VAL A 118 20.45 30.50 -21.02
N THR A 119 19.47 29.60 -21.11
CA THR A 119 19.74 28.22 -21.55
C THR A 119 20.24 28.19 -22.99
N LEU A 120 21.20 27.30 -23.26
CA LEU A 120 21.87 27.22 -24.56
C LEU A 120 20.97 26.73 -25.69
N SER A 121 19.95 25.96 -25.38
CA SER A 121 18.99 25.39 -26.33
C SER A 121 17.57 25.52 -25.81
N ALA A 122 16.63 25.64 -26.73
CA ALA A 122 15.21 25.47 -26.42
C ALA A 122 14.92 24.02 -26.07
N ILE A 123 14.04 23.81 -25.10
CA ILE A 123 13.64 22.49 -24.63
C ILE A 123 12.11 22.41 -24.56
N SER A 124 11.56 21.27 -24.96
CA SER A 124 10.13 20.96 -24.80
C SER A 124 9.93 19.85 -23.78
N PRO A 125 8.91 19.95 -22.92
CA PRO A 125 8.57 18.87 -22.01
C PRO A 125 8.00 17.69 -22.81
N THR A 126 8.47 16.48 -22.54
CA THR A 126 8.09 15.26 -23.27
C THR A 126 7.25 14.35 -22.38
N ARG A 127 6.20 13.74 -22.96
CA ARG A 127 5.35 12.82 -22.23
C ARG A 127 5.97 11.44 -22.19
N GLU A 128 6.15 10.93 -21.00
CA GLU A 128 6.55 9.56 -20.77
C GLU A 128 5.35 8.69 -20.39
N TRP A 129 5.21 7.56 -21.07
CA TRP A 129 4.07 6.64 -20.88
C TRP A 129 4.22 5.75 -19.65
N PHE A 130 5.45 5.58 -19.15
CA PHE A 130 5.77 4.69 -18.07
C PHE A 130 6.81 5.33 -17.14
N ASP A 131 6.54 5.35 -15.84
CA ASP A 131 7.51 5.79 -14.85
C ASP A 131 8.62 4.75 -14.67
N GLY A 132 9.78 4.99 -15.26
CA GLY A 132 10.93 4.09 -15.21
C GLY A 132 11.46 3.83 -13.81
N ARG A 133 11.17 4.68 -12.84
CA ARG A 133 11.49 4.42 -11.43
C ARG A 133 10.74 3.21 -10.90
N ARG A 134 9.55 2.91 -11.43
CA ARG A 134 8.71 1.77 -11.07
C ARG A 134 8.97 0.52 -11.91
N PHE A 135 10.00 0.54 -12.78
CA PHE A 135 10.33 -0.63 -13.61
C PHE A 135 10.66 -1.89 -12.78
N PRO A 136 11.39 -1.83 -11.65
CA PRO A 136 11.59 -3.00 -10.81
C PRO A 136 10.28 -3.56 -10.23
N LEU A 137 9.36 -2.69 -9.82
CA LEU A 137 8.03 -3.09 -9.35
C LEU A 137 7.22 -3.77 -10.46
N PHE A 138 7.30 -3.25 -11.69
CA PHE A 138 6.67 -3.88 -12.86
C PHE A 138 7.21 -5.30 -13.09
N ILE A 139 8.52 -5.52 -13.01
CA ILE A 139 9.12 -6.86 -13.16
C ILE A 139 8.61 -7.79 -12.04
N ILE A 140 8.60 -7.35 -10.79
CA ILE A 140 8.11 -8.13 -9.65
C ILE A 140 6.64 -8.51 -9.87
N THR A 141 5.82 -7.57 -10.30
CA THR A 141 4.40 -7.80 -10.60
C THR A 141 4.22 -8.81 -11.73
N MET A 142 5.01 -8.71 -12.79
CA MET A 142 4.97 -9.66 -13.92
C MET A 142 5.36 -11.08 -13.48
N ILE A 143 6.39 -11.21 -12.65
CA ILE A 143 6.80 -12.51 -12.09
C ILE A 143 5.68 -13.08 -11.22
N PHE A 144 5.09 -12.26 -10.35
CA PHE A 144 3.99 -12.68 -9.47
C PHE A 144 2.76 -13.12 -10.27
N CYS A 145 2.27 -12.29 -11.19
CA CYS A 145 1.12 -12.62 -12.03
C CYS A 145 1.40 -13.86 -12.91
N GLY A 146 2.59 -13.92 -13.49
CA GLY A 146 3.01 -15.07 -14.29
C GLY A 146 3.06 -16.37 -13.49
N SER A 147 3.50 -16.28 -12.23
CA SER A 147 3.49 -17.41 -11.29
C SER A 147 2.06 -17.90 -11.00
N VAL A 148 1.15 -16.97 -10.70
CA VAL A 148 -0.27 -17.33 -10.42
C VAL A 148 -0.88 -18.02 -11.64
N VAL A 149 -0.72 -17.43 -12.83
CA VAL A 149 -1.25 -18.00 -14.08
C VAL A 149 -0.62 -19.38 -14.35
N TYR A 150 0.69 -19.53 -14.19
CA TYR A 150 1.40 -20.81 -14.37
C TYR A 150 0.82 -21.91 -13.45
N TRP A 151 0.63 -21.63 -12.18
CA TRP A 151 0.10 -22.62 -11.22
C TRP A 151 -1.37 -22.93 -11.46
N ILE A 152 -2.19 -21.97 -11.89
CA ILE A 152 -3.59 -22.22 -12.29
C ILE A 152 -3.64 -23.14 -13.50
N LEU A 153 -2.86 -22.87 -14.54
CA LEU A 153 -2.83 -23.70 -15.74
C LEU A 153 -2.33 -25.11 -15.42
N ARG A 154 -1.35 -25.25 -14.55
CA ARG A 154 -0.81 -26.54 -14.10
C ARG A 154 -1.84 -27.32 -13.27
N ALA A 155 -2.59 -26.64 -12.40
CA ALA A 155 -3.67 -27.24 -11.65
C ALA A 155 -4.80 -27.76 -12.54
N ARG A 156 -5.18 -26.98 -13.57
CA ARG A 156 -6.16 -27.39 -14.58
C ARG A 156 -5.69 -28.59 -15.40
N GLY A 157 -4.38 -28.76 -15.55
CA GLY A 157 -3.77 -29.93 -16.19
C GLY A 157 -3.89 -31.23 -15.40
N GLY A 158 -4.51 -31.22 -14.22
CA GLY A 158 -4.74 -32.40 -13.38
C GLY A 158 -3.56 -32.84 -12.51
N GLU A 159 -2.51 -32.01 -12.41
CA GLU A 159 -1.43 -32.33 -11.47
C GLU A 159 -1.87 -32.08 -10.03
N PRO A 160 -1.69 -33.08 -9.11
CA PRO A 160 -2.07 -32.92 -7.71
C PRO A 160 -1.18 -31.90 -7.03
N LEU A 161 -1.75 -30.74 -6.69
CA LEU A 161 -1.05 -29.72 -5.91
C LEU A 161 -1.04 -30.14 -4.43
N LYS A 162 0.16 -30.35 -3.87
CA LYS A 162 0.31 -30.59 -2.43
C LYS A 162 0.09 -29.28 -1.67
N ILE A 163 -1.04 -29.18 -0.99
CA ILE A 163 -1.34 -28.12 -0.04
C ILE A 163 -1.12 -28.67 1.37
N ARG A 164 -0.58 -27.83 2.25
CA ARG A 164 -0.39 -28.19 3.65
C ARG A 164 -1.76 -28.44 4.29
N LYS A 165 -1.89 -29.52 5.04
CA LYS A 165 -3.07 -29.85 5.81
C LYS A 165 -3.33 -28.73 6.84
N ILE A 166 -4.54 -28.20 6.87
CA ILE A 166 -4.94 -27.10 7.75
C ILE A 166 -5.60 -27.70 8.98
N ALA A 167 -5.01 -27.46 10.16
CA ALA A 167 -5.50 -28.01 11.43
C ALA A 167 -6.95 -27.61 11.73
N GLY A 168 -7.36 -26.39 11.37
CA GLY A 168 -8.74 -25.91 11.54
C GLY A 168 -9.79 -26.69 10.75
N LEU A 169 -9.41 -27.46 9.70
CA LEU A 169 -10.36 -28.33 8.99
C LEU A 169 -10.66 -29.63 9.75
N GLU A 170 -9.69 -30.14 10.49
CA GLU A 170 -9.93 -31.28 11.40
C GLU A 170 -10.90 -30.86 12.52
N ALA A 171 -10.79 -29.64 13.00
CA ALA A 171 -11.70 -29.06 13.98
C ALA A 171 -13.15 -28.97 13.48
N VAL A 172 -13.37 -28.76 12.16
CA VAL A 172 -14.72 -28.82 11.57
C VAL A 172 -15.34 -30.20 11.74
N ASP A 173 -14.61 -31.25 11.38
CA ASP A 173 -15.10 -32.63 11.48
C ASP A 173 -15.32 -33.03 12.96
N GLU A 174 -14.46 -32.61 13.87
CA GLU A 174 -14.62 -32.82 15.31
C GLU A 174 -15.85 -32.10 15.88
N ALA A 175 -16.05 -30.84 15.53
CA ALA A 175 -17.18 -30.06 16.02
C ALA A 175 -18.55 -30.63 15.53
N VAL A 176 -18.61 -31.06 14.26
CA VAL A 176 -19.79 -31.75 13.73
C VAL A 176 -20.02 -33.10 14.42
N GLY A 177 -18.98 -33.89 14.63
CA GLY A 177 -19.06 -35.17 15.35
C GLY A 177 -19.65 -35.02 16.75
N ARG A 178 -19.14 -34.05 17.53
CA ARG A 178 -19.69 -33.78 18.87
C ARG A 178 -21.12 -33.27 18.86
N ALA A 179 -21.50 -32.41 17.91
CA ALA A 179 -22.87 -31.96 17.76
C ALA A 179 -23.83 -33.13 17.53
N THR A 180 -23.40 -34.11 16.74
CA THR A 180 -24.14 -35.34 16.47
C THR A 180 -24.29 -36.20 17.71
N GLU A 181 -23.18 -36.43 18.45
CA GLU A 181 -23.21 -37.22 19.72
C GLU A 181 -24.14 -36.59 20.76
N MET A 182 -24.20 -35.25 20.83
CA MET A 182 -25.07 -34.50 21.73
C MET A 182 -26.52 -34.41 21.26
N GLY A 183 -26.81 -34.74 20.00
CA GLY A 183 -28.13 -34.59 19.39
C GLY A 183 -28.61 -33.12 19.28
N GLN A 184 -27.67 -32.20 19.28
CA GLN A 184 -27.92 -30.73 19.23
C GLN A 184 -27.62 -30.17 17.82
N PRO A 185 -28.28 -29.07 17.42
CA PRO A 185 -28.05 -28.47 16.12
C PRO A 185 -26.66 -27.87 15.99
N ILE A 186 -26.21 -27.74 14.74
CA ILE A 186 -25.02 -27.00 14.34
C ILE A 186 -25.48 -25.63 13.86
N LEU A 187 -24.92 -24.57 14.42
CA LEU A 187 -25.16 -23.19 13.98
C LEU A 187 -24.03 -22.75 13.05
N PHE A 188 -24.38 -22.28 11.87
CA PHE A 188 -23.43 -21.72 10.91
C PHE A 188 -23.78 -20.30 10.55
N ILE A 189 -22.86 -19.36 10.76
CA ILE A 189 -23.02 -17.92 10.51
C ILE A 189 -22.03 -17.52 9.42
N PRO A 190 -22.51 -17.16 8.19
CA PRO A 190 -21.66 -16.82 7.04
C PRO A 190 -21.17 -15.36 7.04
N GLY A 191 -21.05 -14.73 8.21
CA GLY A 191 -20.78 -13.30 8.34
C GLY A 191 -22.04 -12.44 8.07
N ILE A 192 -21.83 -11.11 7.97
CA ILE A 192 -22.93 -10.16 7.74
C ILE A 192 -22.81 -9.42 6.40
N GLN A 193 -21.79 -9.72 5.60
CA GLN A 193 -21.59 -9.14 4.28
C GLN A 193 -22.31 -9.93 3.18
N ASP A 194 -22.42 -9.30 2.01
CA ASP A 194 -23.08 -9.90 0.85
C ASP A 194 -22.10 -10.77 0.03
N MET A 195 -22.60 -11.44 -1.01
CA MET A 195 -21.83 -12.35 -1.89
C MET A 195 -20.75 -11.65 -2.74
N ASN A 196 -20.68 -10.33 -2.74
CA ASN A 196 -19.58 -9.56 -3.34
C ASN A 196 -18.31 -9.57 -2.48
N GLU A 197 -18.40 -9.99 -1.22
CA GLU A 197 -17.27 -10.10 -0.31
C GLU A 197 -16.63 -11.50 -0.40
N ILE A 198 -15.32 -11.54 -0.67
CA ILE A 198 -14.57 -12.80 -0.86
C ILE A 198 -14.66 -13.70 0.38
N GLN A 199 -14.69 -13.12 1.57
CA GLN A 199 -14.82 -13.87 2.82
C GLN A 199 -16.18 -14.56 2.95
N THR A 200 -17.24 -13.95 2.45
CA THR A 200 -18.58 -14.58 2.43
C THR A 200 -18.59 -15.78 1.49
N ILE A 201 -17.98 -15.66 0.30
CA ILE A 201 -17.82 -16.78 -0.64
C ILE A 201 -17.03 -17.93 -0.02
N ALA A 202 -15.90 -17.62 0.65
CA ALA A 202 -15.11 -18.60 1.36
C ALA A 202 -15.90 -19.30 2.47
N GLY A 203 -16.70 -18.54 3.22
CA GLY A 203 -17.61 -19.10 4.25
C GLY A 203 -18.63 -20.06 3.67
N ILE A 204 -19.29 -19.71 2.56
CA ILE A 204 -20.24 -20.59 1.88
C ILE A 204 -19.56 -21.88 1.36
N THR A 205 -18.33 -21.78 0.88
CA THR A 205 -17.55 -22.97 0.49
C THR A 205 -17.29 -23.91 1.68
N ILE A 206 -16.94 -23.36 2.85
CA ILE A 206 -16.78 -24.15 4.07
C ILE A 206 -18.11 -24.72 4.55
N LEU A 207 -19.22 -23.98 4.40
CA LEU A 207 -20.57 -24.48 4.68
C LEU A 207 -20.87 -25.76 3.92
N SER A 208 -20.42 -25.88 2.66
CA SER A 208 -20.63 -27.12 1.89
C SER A 208 -20.01 -28.35 2.56
N ARG A 209 -18.84 -28.20 3.17
CA ARG A 209 -18.17 -29.28 3.92
C ARG A 209 -18.90 -29.59 5.22
N VAL A 210 -19.25 -28.55 6.00
CA VAL A 210 -20.01 -28.70 7.25
C VAL A 210 -21.34 -29.42 6.96
N ALA A 211 -22.07 -28.98 5.94
CA ALA A 211 -23.35 -29.57 5.54
C ALA A 211 -23.22 -31.02 5.06
N LYS A 212 -22.15 -31.33 4.31
CA LYS A 212 -21.88 -32.69 3.86
C LYS A 212 -21.64 -33.64 5.04
N VAL A 213 -20.75 -33.26 5.98
CA VAL A 213 -20.46 -34.07 7.17
C VAL A 213 -21.71 -34.18 8.06
N ALA A 214 -22.47 -33.08 8.24
CA ALA A 214 -23.71 -33.07 8.97
C ALA A 214 -24.75 -34.05 8.37
N ALA A 215 -24.86 -34.08 7.03
CA ALA A 215 -25.74 -35.03 6.35
C ALA A 215 -25.34 -36.50 6.56
N GLU A 216 -24.04 -36.81 6.59
CA GLU A 216 -23.55 -38.17 6.85
C GLU A 216 -23.96 -38.65 8.24
N TYR A 217 -24.05 -37.75 9.23
CA TYR A 217 -24.40 -38.04 10.63
C TYR A 217 -25.86 -37.69 10.99
N ASP A 218 -26.70 -37.28 10.04
CA ASP A 218 -28.08 -36.84 10.24
C ASP A 218 -28.22 -35.67 11.23
N ALA A 219 -27.19 -34.79 11.28
CA ALA A 219 -27.22 -33.59 12.13
C ALA A 219 -27.87 -32.39 11.44
N LYS A 220 -28.59 -31.57 12.23
CA LYS A 220 -29.28 -30.37 11.73
C LYS A 220 -28.29 -29.22 11.63
N VAL A 221 -28.29 -28.53 10.48
CA VAL A 221 -27.47 -27.33 10.25
C VAL A 221 -28.42 -26.13 10.12
N GLU A 222 -28.32 -25.21 11.05
CA GLU A 222 -29.09 -23.97 11.06
C GLU A 222 -28.22 -22.80 10.60
N VAL A 223 -28.73 -22.05 9.60
CA VAL A 223 -27.97 -20.98 8.93
C VAL A 223 -28.81 -19.70 8.87
N PRO A 224 -28.83 -18.90 9.95
CA PRO A 224 -29.42 -17.55 9.91
C PRO A 224 -28.52 -16.64 9.09
N THR A 225 -29.07 -15.88 8.16
CA THR A 225 -28.35 -14.97 7.29
C THR A 225 -28.81 -13.54 7.42
N SER A 226 -27.88 -12.59 7.24
CA SER A 226 -28.18 -11.16 7.24
C SER A 226 -28.47 -10.62 5.82
N ARG A 227 -28.24 -11.40 4.78
CA ARG A 227 -28.45 -11.02 3.38
C ARG A 227 -29.25 -12.07 2.65
N SER A 228 -30.22 -11.61 1.86
CA SER A 228 -31.11 -12.51 1.11
C SER A 228 -30.39 -13.31 0.02
N LEU A 229 -29.37 -12.69 -0.63
CA LEU A 229 -28.57 -13.38 -1.64
C LEU A 229 -27.71 -14.48 -1.00
N VAL A 230 -27.12 -14.21 0.16
CA VAL A 230 -26.36 -15.19 0.95
C VAL A 230 -27.24 -16.34 1.39
N MET A 231 -28.51 -16.08 1.80
CA MET A 231 -29.47 -17.11 2.11
C MET A 231 -29.72 -18.04 0.90
N THR A 232 -29.93 -17.47 -0.28
CA THR A 232 -30.14 -18.26 -1.49
C THR A 232 -28.94 -19.16 -1.81
N ALA A 233 -27.74 -18.58 -1.80
CA ALA A 233 -26.51 -19.33 -2.02
C ALA A 233 -26.29 -20.44 -0.96
N ALA A 234 -26.57 -20.15 0.32
CA ALA A 234 -26.49 -21.12 1.39
C ALA A 234 -27.47 -22.29 1.21
N ARG A 235 -28.73 -22.00 0.80
CA ARG A 235 -29.75 -23.04 0.49
C ARG A 235 -29.29 -23.97 -0.61
N GLU A 236 -28.84 -23.41 -1.74
CA GLU A 236 -28.31 -24.19 -2.86
C GLU A 236 -27.12 -25.05 -2.46
N THR A 237 -26.18 -24.47 -1.72
CA THR A 237 -24.96 -25.15 -1.25
C THR A 237 -25.30 -26.30 -0.30
N VAL A 238 -26.14 -26.09 0.69
CA VAL A 238 -26.54 -27.13 1.65
C VAL A 238 -27.34 -28.21 0.94
N GLN A 239 -28.29 -27.86 0.08
CA GLN A 239 -29.08 -28.84 -0.70
C GLN A 239 -28.16 -29.72 -1.56
N ALA A 240 -27.21 -29.14 -2.29
CA ALA A 240 -26.25 -29.89 -3.09
C ALA A 240 -25.35 -30.80 -2.23
N SER A 241 -25.00 -30.36 -1.03
CA SER A 241 -24.18 -31.12 -0.10
C SER A 241 -24.94 -32.34 0.44
N PHE A 242 -26.23 -32.20 0.83
CA PHE A 242 -27.08 -33.29 1.25
C PHE A 242 -27.35 -34.31 0.12
N LEU A 243 -27.56 -33.79 -1.11
CA LEU A 243 -27.66 -34.66 -2.28
C LEU A 243 -26.41 -35.47 -2.54
N THR A 244 -25.24 -34.83 -2.45
CA THR A 244 -23.93 -35.48 -2.65
C THR A 244 -23.62 -36.52 -1.56
N ALA A 245 -24.08 -36.26 -0.33
CA ALA A 245 -23.98 -37.22 0.79
C ALA A 245 -25.01 -38.40 0.67
N GLY A 246 -25.92 -38.39 -0.31
CA GLY A 246 -26.93 -39.41 -0.50
C GLY A 246 -28.07 -39.33 0.48
N ARG A 247 -28.30 -38.19 1.11
CA ARG A 247 -29.34 -37.93 2.13
C ARG A 247 -30.29 -36.74 1.77
N PRO A 248 -30.83 -36.64 0.56
CA PRO A 248 -31.65 -35.50 0.17
C PRO A 248 -32.94 -35.36 1.02
N GLU A 249 -33.43 -36.43 1.62
CA GLU A 249 -34.62 -36.45 2.49
C GLU A 249 -34.39 -35.75 3.83
N SER A 250 -33.15 -35.67 4.30
CA SER A 250 -32.80 -34.98 5.57
C SER A 250 -32.58 -33.46 5.38
N TYR A 251 -32.61 -32.98 4.12
CA TYR A 251 -32.51 -31.55 3.85
C TYR A 251 -33.79 -30.83 4.27
N ASN A 252 -33.63 -29.76 5.10
CA ASN A 252 -34.70 -28.89 5.49
C ASN A 252 -34.38 -27.44 5.14
N GLN A 253 -35.10 -26.89 4.18
CA GLN A 253 -34.95 -25.51 3.70
C GLN A 253 -35.26 -24.47 4.78
N ASP A 254 -36.13 -24.76 5.74
CA ASP A 254 -36.58 -23.82 6.76
C ASP A 254 -35.50 -23.49 7.79
N LEU A 255 -34.46 -24.33 7.89
CA LEU A 255 -33.27 -24.07 8.73
C LEU A 255 -32.34 -23.03 8.14
N ILE A 256 -32.55 -22.61 6.88
CA ILE A 256 -31.72 -21.62 6.20
C ILE A 256 -32.60 -20.43 5.84
N TYR A 257 -32.48 -19.37 6.61
CA TYR A 257 -33.42 -18.26 6.54
C TYR A 257 -32.74 -16.89 6.67
N TYR A 258 -33.42 -15.89 6.10
CA TYR A 258 -33.05 -14.49 6.23
C TYR A 258 -33.62 -13.89 7.52
N VAL A 259 -32.83 -13.16 8.27
CA VAL A 259 -33.23 -12.48 9.50
C VAL A 259 -33.51 -11.01 9.26
N THR A 260 -32.44 -10.23 9.05
CA THR A 260 -32.48 -8.78 8.80
C THR A 260 -31.12 -8.29 8.32
N ASP A 261 -31.12 -7.20 7.53
CA ASP A 261 -29.90 -6.52 7.06
C ASP A 261 -29.27 -5.65 8.17
N GLU A 262 -30.02 -5.32 9.22
CA GLU A 262 -29.57 -4.47 10.30
C GLU A 262 -28.67 -5.29 11.25
N GLN A 263 -27.43 -4.83 11.43
CA GLN A 263 -26.36 -5.54 12.13
C GLN A 263 -26.75 -5.96 13.55
N PHE A 264 -27.23 -5.02 14.38
CA PHE A 264 -27.53 -5.29 15.78
C PHE A 264 -28.83 -6.08 15.97
N GLY A 265 -29.82 -5.89 15.08
CA GLY A 265 -31.02 -6.70 15.04
C GLY A 265 -30.70 -8.17 14.69
N TYR A 266 -29.79 -8.38 13.73
CA TYR A 266 -29.29 -9.69 13.38
C TYR A 266 -28.60 -10.37 14.57
N VAL A 267 -27.66 -9.67 15.20
CA VAL A 267 -26.93 -10.20 16.37
C VAL A 267 -27.85 -10.54 17.51
N ALA A 268 -28.80 -9.65 17.85
CA ALA A 268 -29.75 -9.87 18.92
C ALA A 268 -30.62 -11.10 18.68
N TYR A 269 -31.07 -11.31 17.42
CA TYR A 269 -31.83 -12.49 17.04
C TYR A 269 -30.99 -13.78 17.21
N VAL A 270 -29.78 -13.80 16.62
CA VAL A 270 -28.88 -14.96 16.68
C VAL A 270 -28.47 -15.27 18.12
N GLN A 271 -28.11 -14.27 18.91
CA GLN A 271 -27.81 -14.43 20.32
C GLN A 271 -28.99 -15.04 21.10
N GLY A 272 -30.20 -14.52 20.88
CA GLY A 272 -31.41 -15.05 21.50
C GLY A 272 -31.68 -16.50 21.10
N MET A 273 -31.42 -16.88 19.86
CA MET A 273 -31.54 -18.23 19.35
C MET A 273 -30.50 -19.16 20.00
N MET A 274 -29.21 -18.73 20.05
CA MET A 274 -28.12 -19.50 20.69
C MET A 274 -28.45 -19.86 22.15
N VAL A 275 -29.02 -18.91 22.90
CA VAL A 275 -29.40 -19.15 24.31
C VAL A 275 -30.57 -20.12 24.45
N ARG A 276 -31.54 -20.10 23.52
CA ARG A 276 -32.71 -21.00 23.53
C ARG A 276 -32.40 -22.39 23.05
N GLU A 277 -31.77 -22.48 21.86
CA GLU A 277 -31.58 -23.76 21.15
C GLU A 277 -30.28 -24.50 21.58
N LYS A 278 -29.36 -23.75 22.20
CA LYS A 278 -28.05 -24.25 22.69
C LYS A 278 -27.33 -25.14 21.68
N PRO A 279 -26.95 -24.63 20.49
CA PRO A 279 -26.23 -25.41 19.50
C PRO A 279 -24.95 -25.97 20.11
N ALA A 280 -24.62 -27.26 19.76
CA ALA A 280 -23.42 -27.88 20.26
C ALA A 280 -22.15 -27.39 19.54
N ALA A 281 -22.29 -26.94 18.30
CA ALA A 281 -21.20 -26.36 17.52
C ALA A 281 -21.65 -25.07 16.85
N CYS A 282 -20.79 -24.03 16.90
CA CYS A 282 -20.99 -22.74 16.26
C CYS A 282 -19.84 -22.47 15.29
N PHE A 283 -20.18 -22.19 14.04
CA PHE A 283 -19.24 -21.82 12.98
C PHE A 283 -19.44 -20.36 12.60
N TYR A 284 -18.42 -19.54 12.77
CA TYR A 284 -18.41 -18.12 12.37
C TYR A 284 -17.46 -17.95 11.18
N MET A 285 -17.97 -18.00 9.94
CA MET A 285 -17.17 -18.09 8.74
C MET A 285 -17.48 -16.95 7.77
N GLY A 286 -16.65 -15.90 7.75
CA GLY A 286 -16.86 -14.76 6.86
C GLY A 286 -16.34 -13.44 7.39
N ALA A 287 -16.89 -12.33 6.89
CA ALA A 287 -16.59 -10.98 7.36
C ALA A 287 -17.51 -10.57 8.50
N PHE A 288 -16.90 -10.15 9.61
CA PHE A 288 -17.56 -9.71 10.83
C PHE A 288 -17.07 -8.33 11.25
N PHE A 289 -17.85 -7.65 12.09
CA PHE A 289 -17.49 -6.40 12.76
C PHE A 289 -17.73 -6.55 14.28
N ALA A 290 -18.40 -5.59 14.92
CA ALA A 290 -18.62 -5.60 16.37
C ALA A 290 -19.43 -6.81 16.89
N GLU A 291 -20.22 -7.45 16.04
CA GLU A 291 -20.99 -8.66 16.36
C GLU A 291 -20.14 -9.87 16.73
N SER A 292 -18.91 -9.94 16.26
CA SER A 292 -18.00 -11.06 16.50
C SER A 292 -17.83 -11.35 17.99
N LEU A 293 -17.61 -10.31 18.80
CA LEU A 293 -17.43 -10.44 20.23
C LEU A 293 -18.70 -10.97 20.92
N ILE A 294 -19.87 -10.41 20.59
CA ILE A 294 -21.14 -10.80 21.19
C ILE A 294 -21.47 -12.26 20.90
N LEU A 295 -21.29 -12.68 19.65
CA LEU A 295 -21.57 -14.06 19.22
C LEU A 295 -20.59 -15.05 19.86
N ALA A 296 -19.30 -14.75 19.87
CA ALA A 296 -18.28 -15.61 20.44
C ALA A 296 -18.42 -15.75 21.96
N GLU A 297 -18.71 -14.67 22.69
CA GLU A 297 -19.00 -14.75 24.14
C GLU A 297 -20.27 -15.54 24.44
N THR A 298 -21.31 -15.38 23.62
CA THR A 298 -22.53 -16.16 23.80
C THR A 298 -22.27 -17.65 23.57
N GLY A 299 -21.52 -18.02 22.53
CA GLY A 299 -21.13 -19.39 22.26
C GLY A 299 -20.34 -20.02 23.40
N ASN A 300 -19.40 -19.26 23.98
CA ASN A 300 -18.65 -19.70 25.15
C ASN A 300 -19.57 -19.89 26.38
N THR A 301 -20.50 -18.97 26.61
CA THR A 301 -21.44 -19.05 27.74
C THR A 301 -22.37 -20.28 27.69
N ILE A 302 -22.80 -20.69 26.49
CA ILE A 302 -23.64 -21.88 26.31
C ILE A 302 -22.85 -23.18 26.24
N GLY A 303 -21.51 -23.12 26.20
CA GLY A 303 -20.60 -24.26 26.14
C GLY A 303 -20.52 -24.93 24.76
N ALA A 304 -20.83 -24.21 23.69
CA ALA A 304 -20.70 -24.70 22.33
C ALA A 304 -19.22 -24.79 21.90
N ILE A 305 -18.88 -25.77 21.05
CA ILE A 305 -17.59 -25.73 20.35
C ILE A 305 -17.65 -24.66 19.29
N GLN A 306 -16.66 -23.78 19.28
CA GLN A 306 -16.63 -22.63 18.40
C GLN A 306 -15.48 -22.70 17.42
N VAL A 307 -15.79 -22.63 16.13
CA VAL A 307 -14.82 -22.57 15.03
C VAL A 307 -15.03 -21.27 14.27
N ALA A 308 -14.06 -20.38 14.29
CA ALA A 308 -14.13 -19.12 13.57
C ALA A 308 -13.19 -19.10 12.37
N GLY A 309 -13.56 -18.37 11.32
CA GLY A 309 -12.73 -18.11 10.14
C GLY A 309 -13.01 -16.72 9.59
N THR A 310 -12.03 -15.82 9.69
CA THR A 310 -12.13 -14.46 9.18
C THR A 310 -10.78 -13.90 8.74
N ALA A 311 -10.78 -13.01 7.77
CA ALA A 311 -9.61 -12.24 7.36
C ALA A 311 -9.65 -10.77 7.84
N MET A 312 -10.62 -10.42 8.70
CA MET A 312 -10.74 -9.07 9.27
C MET A 312 -9.79 -8.89 10.46
N PRO A 313 -8.67 -8.13 10.33
CA PRO A 313 -7.65 -8.05 11.38
C PRO A 313 -8.21 -7.50 12.70
N ALA A 314 -9.18 -6.58 12.63
CA ALA A 314 -9.80 -5.97 13.80
C ALA A 314 -10.64 -6.96 14.64
N GLN A 315 -11.11 -8.07 14.06
CA GLN A 315 -11.98 -9.04 14.70
C GLN A 315 -11.24 -10.31 15.15
N LEU A 316 -10.08 -10.58 14.57
CA LEU A 316 -9.27 -11.75 14.93
C LEU A 316 -8.98 -11.88 16.43
N PRO A 317 -8.61 -10.83 17.17
CA PRO A 317 -8.34 -10.97 18.61
C PRO A 317 -9.54 -11.50 19.41
N PHE A 318 -10.76 -11.13 19.02
CA PHE A 318 -11.98 -11.59 19.72
C PHE A 318 -12.23 -13.08 19.46
N PHE A 319 -12.09 -13.53 18.23
CA PHE A 319 -12.27 -14.94 17.91
C PHE A 319 -11.15 -15.81 18.48
N VAL A 320 -9.89 -15.33 18.43
CA VAL A 320 -8.76 -16.07 19.03
C VAL A 320 -8.90 -16.21 20.54
N ALA A 321 -9.50 -15.22 21.20
CA ALA A 321 -9.70 -15.26 22.67
C ALA A 321 -10.89 -16.12 23.11
N ALA A 322 -11.94 -16.24 22.29
CA ALA A 322 -13.20 -16.84 22.70
C ALA A 322 -13.56 -18.16 21.97
N CYS A 323 -12.98 -18.43 20.80
CA CYS A 323 -13.26 -19.65 20.04
C CYS A 323 -12.19 -20.73 20.28
N ASP A 324 -12.60 -22.00 20.19
CA ASP A 324 -11.71 -23.15 20.33
C ASP A 324 -10.70 -23.25 19.18
N TYR A 325 -11.16 -22.91 17.98
CA TYR A 325 -10.35 -22.92 16.76
C TYR A 325 -10.60 -21.67 15.93
N THR A 326 -9.51 -21.09 15.40
CA THR A 326 -9.62 -19.91 14.54
C THR A 326 -8.76 -20.04 13.30
N LEU A 327 -9.38 -19.96 12.12
CA LEU A 327 -8.74 -19.84 10.81
C LEU A 327 -8.40 -18.38 10.57
N ILE A 328 -7.12 -18.03 10.61
CA ILE A 328 -6.67 -16.63 10.59
C ILE A 328 -6.31 -16.19 9.18
N GLY A 329 -7.02 -15.19 8.67
CA GLY A 329 -6.66 -14.50 7.43
C GLY A 329 -6.53 -15.44 6.23
N GLU A 330 -5.31 -15.63 5.77
CA GLU A 330 -5.02 -16.49 4.63
C GLU A 330 -5.38 -17.97 4.88
N GLU A 331 -5.27 -18.44 6.11
CA GLU A 331 -5.61 -19.82 6.46
C GLU A 331 -7.11 -20.13 6.22
N PHE A 332 -7.96 -19.13 6.41
CA PHE A 332 -9.38 -19.20 6.08
C PHE A 332 -9.62 -19.39 4.58
N PHE A 333 -8.93 -18.60 3.72
CA PHE A 333 -9.03 -18.78 2.26
C PHE A 333 -8.40 -20.10 1.79
N ALA A 334 -7.29 -20.50 2.42
CA ALA A 334 -6.65 -21.78 2.11
C ALA A 334 -7.54 -22.97 2.46
N ALA A 335 -8.27 -22.88 3.58
CA ALA A 335 -9.27 -23.88 3.96
C ALA A 335 -10.39 -23.99 2.94
N SER A 336 -10.93 -22.85 2.50
CA SER A 336 -11.95 -22.78 1.45
C SER A 336 -11.47 -23.42 0.14
N ALA A 337 -10.28 -23.06 -0.34
CA ALA A 337 -9.71 -23.60 -1.56
C ALA A 337 -9.40 -25.10 -1.47
N TYR A 338 -8.93 -25.55 -0.32
CA TYR A 338 -8.69 -26.99 -0.07
C TYR A 338 -9.99 -27.79 -0.11
N LEU A 339 -11.07 -27.27 0.45
CA LEU A 339 -12.38 -27.92 0.49
C LEU A 339 -13.09 -27.91 -0.86
N SER A 340 -13.00 -26.82 -1.61
CA SER A 340 -13.58 -26.74 -2.96
C SER A 340 -12.92 -27.72 -3.92
N GLY A 341 -11.61 -27.97 -3.76
CA GLY A 341 -10.83 -28.76 -4.70
C GLY A 341 -10.72 -28.14 -6.09
N GLU A 342 -11.17 -26.90 -6.26
CA GLU A 342 -11.16 -26.21 -7.56
C GLU A 342 -9.75 -25.87 -7.99
N PRO A 343 -9.33 -26.29 -9.21
CA PRO A 343 -7.97 -26.07 -9.70
C PRO A 343 -7.54 -24.60 -9.67
N ASP A 344 -8.46 -23.69 -9.95
CA ASP A 344 -8.20 -22.25 -10.02
C ASP A 344 -7.86 -21.67 -8.64
N GLN A 345 -8.60 -22.06 -7.61
CA GLN A 345 -8.35 -21.63 -6.25
C GLN A 345 -7.04 -22.23 -5.70
N LEU A 346 -6.83 -23.53 -5.94
CA LEU A 346 -5.60 -24.23 -5.52
C LEU A 346 -4.36 -23.67 -6.22
N GLY A 347 -4.44 -23.40 -7.51
CA GLY A 347 -3.37 -22.79 -8.29
C GLY A 347 -3.06 -21.36 -7.85
N SER A 348 -4.08 -20.56 -7.56
CA SER A 348 -3.93 -19.20 -7.03
C SER A 348 -3.19 -19.19 -5.69
N LEU A 349 -3.56 -20.04 -4.76
CA LEU A 349 -2.85 -20.20 -3.46
C LEU A 349 -1.39 -20.51 -3.65
N LYS A 350 -1.07 -21.45 -4.55
CA LYS A 350 0.32 -21.81 -4.84
C LYS A 350 1.12 -20.69 -5.46
N GLY A 351 0.46 -19.88 -6.33
CA GLY A 351 1.05 -18.68 -6.89
C GLY A 351 1.35 -17.60 -5.82
N GLN A 352 0.48 -17.45 -4.83
CA GLN A 352 0.69 -16.54 -3.70
C GLN A 352 1.92 -16.91 -2.86
N ASP A 353 2.23 -18.20 -2.70
CA ASP A 353 3.44 -18.65 -1.99
C ASP A 353 4.71 -18.07 -2.60
N ILE A 354 4.78 -17.94 -3.94
CA ILE A 354 5.91 -17.31 -4.63
C ILE A 354 5.97 -15.81 -4.32
N GLY A 355 4.83 -15.13 -4.28
CA GLY A 355 4.76 -13.73 -3.86
C GLY A 355 5.33 -13.51 -2.46
N LYS A 356 5.00 -14.38 -1.50
CA LYS A 356 5.56 -14.34 -0.14
C LYS A 356 7.07 -14.52 -0.14
N VAL A 357 7.60 -15.44 -0.94
CA VAL A 357 9.05 -15.65 -1.07
C VAL A 357 9.73 -14.40 -1.62
N ILE A 358 9.15 -13.75 -2.62
CA ILE A 358 9.69 -12.51 -3.18
C ILE A 358 9.75 -11.41 -2.11
N VAL A 359 8.65 -11.22 -1.37
CA VAL A 359 8.58 -10.22 -0.28
C VAL A 359 9.58 -10.56 0.83
N PHE A 360 9.67 -11.81 1.24
CA PHE A 360 10.63 -12.27 2.25
C PHE A 360 12.08 -11.97 1.84
N ILE A 361 12.45 -12.31 0.59
CA ILE A 361 13.77 -12.00 0.04
C ILE A 361 14.02 -10.49 0.03
N GLY A 362 13.03 -9.69 -0.38
CA GLY A 362 13.12 -8.23 -0.36
C GLY A 362 13.39 -7.67 1.03
N ILE A 363 12.68 -8.16 2.04
CA ILE A 363 12.88 -7.76 3.44
C ILE A 363 14.29 -8.14 3.94
N VAL A 364 14.73 -9.38 3.69
CA VAL A 364 16.05 -9.87 4.14
C VAL A 364 17.18 -9.06 3.47
N ILE A 365 17.08 -8.82 2.16
CA ILE A 365 18.06 -8.00 1.44
C ILE A 365 18.04 -6.56 1.96
N GLY A 366 16.88 -5.93 2.07
CA GLY A 366 16.76 -4.55 2.55
C GLY A 366 17.28 -4.36 3.97
N ALA A 367 16.91 -5.26 4.89
CA ALA A 367 17.41 -5.25 6.26
C ALA A 367 18.92 -5.50 6.32
N GLY A 368 19.44 -6.43 5.51
CA GLY A 368 20.86 -6.73 5.41
C GLY A 368 21.69 -5.53 4.91
N LEU A 369 21.24 -4.88 3.83
CA LEU A 369 21.87 -3.69 3.27
C LEU A 369 21.89 -2.53 4.28
N LEU A 370 20.77 -2.28 4.96
CA LEU A 370 20.68 -1.22 5.95
C LEU A 370 21.58 -1.50 7.16
N THR A 371 21.59 -2.73 7.67
CA THR A 371 22.41 -3.13 8.81
C THR A 371 23.89 -3.06 8.49
N LEU A 372 24.33 -3.59 7.35
CA LEU A 372 25.71 -3.50 6.91
C LEU A 372 26.15 -2.07 6.63
N GLY A 373 25.29 -1.27 5.99
CA GLY A 373 25.55 0.14 5.74
C GLY A 373 25.75 0.95 7.03
N THR A 374 24.90 0.74 8.03
CA THR A 374 25.02 1.41 9.34
C THR A 374 26.25 0.94 10.13
N LEU A 375 26.62 -0.34 10.08
CA LEU A 375 27.81 -0.88 10.72
C LEU A 375 29.12 -0.33 10.11
N LEU A 376 29.15 -0.16 8.78
CA LEU A 376 30.32 0.42 8.08
C LEU A 376 30.44 1.94 8.28
N GLY A 377 29.38 2.58 8.76
CA GLY A 377 29.30 4.01 9.04
C GLY A 377 29.18 4.88 7.79
N THR A 378 28.60 6.07 7.98
CA THR A 378 28.37 7.05 6.91
C THR A 378 29.67 7.71 6.39
N SER A 379 30.80 7.53 7.07
CA SER A 379 32.12 8.00 6.63
C SER A 379 32.76 7.09 5.57
N SER A 380 32.28 5.89 5.38
CA SER A 380 32.73 4.95 4.35
C SER A 380 31.89 5.09 3.07
N SER A 381 32.55 5.19 1.91
CA SER A 381 31.85 5.22 0.60
C SER A 381 30.98 3.97 0.38
N LEU A 382 31.41 2.80 0.86
CA LEU A 382 30.65 1.56 0.83
C LEU A 382 29.41 1.63 1.74
N GLY A 383 29.55 2.22 2.95
CA GLY A 383 28.41 2.39 3.86
C GLY A 383 27.33 3.27 3.24
N LEU A 384 27.69 4.40 2.64
CA LEU A 384 26.76 5.29 1.95
C LEU A 384 26.07 4.61 0.75
N THR A 385 26.79 3.84 -0.06
CA THR A 385 26.19 3.12 -1.20
C THR A 385 25.22 2.03 -0.76
N LEU A 386 25.49 1.32 0.34
CA LEU A 386 24.57 0.31 0.87
C LEU A 386 23.29 0.94 1.45
N ILE A 387 23.42 2.07 2.17
CA ILE A 387 22.27 2.81 2.68
C ILE A 387 21.42 3.36 1.53
N SER A 388 22.05 3.98 0.52
CA SER A 388 21.31 4.49 -0.64
C SER A 388 20.62 3.38 -1.43
N ALA A 389 21.22 2.20 -1.54
CA ALA A 389 20.59 1.03 -2.15
C ALA A 389 19.38 0.53 -1.32
N ALA A 390 19.47 0.53 0.01
CA ALA A 390 18.35 0.19 0.89
C ALA A 390 17.19 1.19 0.77
N ASP A 391 17.50 2.49 0.73
CA ASP A 391 16.51 3.56 0.54
C ASP A 391 15.86 3.48 -0.84
N TYR A 392 16.61 3.16 -1.89
CA TYR A 392 16.06 2.89 -3.21
C TYR A 392 15.09 1.71 -3.21
N LEU A 393 15.45 0.57 -2.59
CA LEU A 393 14.55 -0.58 -2.45
C LEU A 393 13.28 -0.21 -1.68
N LYS A 394 13.40 0.59 -0.62
CA LYS A 394 12.27 1.09 0.15
C LYS A 394 11.35 1.96 -0.70
N SER A 395 11.90 2.89 -1.47
CA SER A 395 11.13 3.80 -2.33
C SER A 395 10.45 3.09 -3.52
N VAL A 396 11.02 1.98 -4.01
CA VAL A 396 10.48 1.22 -5.15
C VAL A 396 9.43 0.19 -4.73
N ILE A 397 9.58 -0.43 -3.54
CA ILE A 397 8.72 -1.53 -3.10
C ILE A 397 7.62 -1.06 -2.14
N LEU A 398 7.87 -0.03 -1.29
CA LEU A 398 6.97 0.38 -0.21
C LEU A 398 6.21 1.69 -0.46
N THR A 399 6.51 2.41 -1.52
CA THR A 399 5.81 3.63 -1.96
C THR A 399 5.19 3.46 -3.33
#